data_9bbe561df3a24f117d117fc4ef71b0a5
#
_entry.id   9bbe561df3a24f117d117fc4ef71b0a5
#
_cell.length_a   1.000
_cell.length_b   1.000
_cell.length_c   1.000
_cell.angle_alpha   90.00
_cell.angle_beta   90.00
_cell.angle_gamma   90.00
#
_symmetry.space_group_name_H-M   'P 1'
#
loop_
_entity.id
_entity.type
_entity.pdbx_description
1 polymer ?
#
loop_
_entity_poly.entity_id
_entity_poly.type
_entity_poly.pdbx_seq_one_letter_code
_entity_poly.pdbx_strand_id
1 'polypeptide(L)'
;MDIINFFKTSTKSKDLISNIDIGNRVPYYIAKRLLDILISLTLLILLSPLLLLIAIAIQLDSPGSPIFSQTRVGCKLRWKGFSYTKEIVPFMFYKFRSMYYRSDETIHKEFTKAYLINDLSGMAQLQQGPVEEGNEFKLNHDNRITKVGKILRNTSLDELPQLWNVLKGDMSIVGPRPDLPYVVELYEPWHMQRLSTIQGLTGLWQVTARNSCSFDVLIQTDLDYINNQSIWLDIKIILKTPFAVFDQKGK
;
A
#
# COMPACT_ATOMS: atom_id res chain seq x y z
N MET A 1 22.90 0.98 -4.37
CA MET A 1 22.74 -0.43 -4.81
C MET A 1 21.41 -0.51 -5.56
N ASP A 2 21.42 -0.94 -6.83
CA ASP A 2 20.19 -0.98 -7.64
C ASP A 2 19.22 -1.99 -7.04
N ILE A 3 18.02 -1.53 -6.66
CA ILE A 3 16.94 -2.33 -6.06
C ILE A 3 16.61 -3.57 -6.91
N ILE A 4 16.69 -3.43 -8.23
CA ILE A 4 16.52 -4.54 -9.19
C ILE A 4 17.60 -5.63 -9.00
N ASN A 5 18.82 -5.23 -8.64
CA ASN A 5 19.90 -6.15 -8.35
C ASN A 5 19.74 -6.81 -6.97
N PHE A 6 19.22 -6.11 -5.96
CA PHE A 6 18.92 -6.70 -4.66
C PHE A 6 17.94 -7.87 -4.80
N PHE A 7 16.83 -7.69 -5.50
CA PHE A 7 15.85 -8.77 -5.72
C PHE A 7 16.34 -9.87 -6.68
N LYS A 8 17.31 -9.58 -7.57
CA LYS A 8 17.94 -10.57 -8.44
C LYS A 8 19.02 -11.39 -7.76
N THR A 9 19.71 -10.83 -6.78
CA THR A 9 20.87 -11.45 -6.10
C THR A 9 20.53 -12.04 -4.73
N SER A 10 19.43 -11.62 -4.08
CA SER A 10 18.99 -12.21 -2.83
C SER A 10 18.42 -13.61 -3.08
N THR A 11 19.22 -14.61 -2.83
CA THR A 11 18.83 -16.05 -2.84
C THR A 11 17.62 -16.29 -1.92
N LYS A 12 17.54 -15.57 -0.80
CA LYS A 12 16.43 -15.66 0.16
C LYS A 12 15.06 -15.29 -0.42
N SER A 13 14.99 -14.34 -1.36
CA SER A 13 13.72 -13.92 -1.95
C SER A 13 13.22 -14.85 -3.06
N LYS A 14 14.15 -15.50 -3.78
CA LYS A 14 13.80 -16.42 -4.87
C LYS A 14 13.25 -17.74 -4.37
N ASP A 15 13.83 -18.30 -3.31
CA ASP A 15 13.46 -19.65 -2.84
C ASP A 15 12.15 -19.68 -2.05
N LEU A 16 11.78 -18.56 -1.39
CA LEU A 16 10.54 -18.46 -0.62
C LEU A 16 9.28 -18.25 -1.49
N ILE A 17 9.41 -17.71 -2.69
CA ILE A 17 8.26 -17.29 -3.52
C ILE A 17 8.15 -18.08 -4.82
N SER A 18 9.26 -18.60 -5.37
CA SER A 18 9.28 -19.35 -6.61
C SER A 18 8.54 -20.69 -6.55
N ASN A 19 8.24 -21.20 -5.36
CA ASN A 19 7.64 -22.53 -5.14
C ASN A 19 6.17 -22.50 -4.71
N ILE A 20 5.50 -21.34 -4.68
CA ILE A 20 4.07 -21.32 -4.39
C ILE A 20 3.33 -21.71 -5.67
N ASP A 21 2.97 -22.98 -5.77
CA ASP A 21 2.13 -23.50 -6.86
C ASP A 21 0.76 -22.78 -6.83
N ILE A 22 0.47 -22.09 -7.92
CA ILE A 22 -0.80 -21.37 -8.09
C ILE A 22 -1.84 -22.29 -8.76
N GLY A 23 -1.47 -23.49 -9.18
CA GLY A 23 -2.28 -24.34 -10.06
C GLY A 23 -3.75 -24.43 -9.69
N ASN A 24 -4.06 -24.70 -8.42
CA ASN A 24 -5.44 -24.79 -7.94
C ASN A 24 -6.11 -23.42 -7.68
N ARG A 25 -5.39 -22.31 -7.70
CA ARG A 25 -5.90 -20.94 -7.44
C ARG A 25 -6.05 -20.09 -8.70
N VAL A 26 -5.76 -20.62 -9.87
CA VAL A 26 -5.89 -19.88 -11.15
C VAL A 26 -7.30 -19.30 -11.33
N PRO A 27 -8.40 -20.05 -11.11
CA PRO A 27 -9.75 -19.49 -11.25
C PRO A 27 -10.01 -18.30 -10.32
N TYR A 28 -9.49 -18.35 -9.08
CA TYR A 28 -9.61 -17.24 -8.14
C TYR A 28 -8.89 -15.97 -8.69
N TYR A 29 -7.66 -16.09 -9.17
CA TYR A 29 -6.91 -14.94 -9.70
C TYR A 29 -7.52 -14.37 -10.97
N ILE A 30 -8.12 -15.20 -11.84
CA ILE A 30 -8.86 -14.72 -13.01
C ILE A 30 -10.11 -13.95 -12.57
N ALA A 31 -10.93 -14.51 -11.68
CA ALA A 31 -12.13 -13.84 -11.17
C ALA A 31 -11.78 -12.53 -10.44
N LYS A 32 -10.72 -12.55 -9.61
CA LYS A 32 -10.18 -11.38 -8.94
C LYS A 32 -9.75 -10.30 -9.94
N ARG A 33 -9.03 -10.67 -11.00
CA ARG A 33 -8.60 -9.71 -12.03
C ARG A 33 -9.76 -9.08 -12.78
N LEU A 34 -10.80 -9.84 -13.10
CA LEU A 34 -12.04 -9.32 -13.72
C LEU A 34 -12.73 -8.33 -12.78
N LEU A 35 -12.84 -8.67 -11.49
CA LEU A 35 -13.40 -7.77 -10.47
C LEU A 35 -12.56 -6.48 -10.34
N ASP A 36 -11.24 -6.59 -10.30
CA ASP A 36 -10.32 -5.46 -10.23
C ASP A 36 -10.51 -4.51 -11.42
N ILE A 37 -10.57 -5.03 -12.65
CA ILE A 37 -10.78 -4.24 -13.86
C ILE A 37 -12.15 -3.55 -13.83
N LEU A 38 -13.21 -4.30 -13.52
CA LEU A 38 -14.56 -3.78 -13.49
C LEU A 38 -14.69 -2.63 -12.49
N ILE A 39 -14.24 -2.83 -11.25
CA ILE A 39 -14.35 -1.81 -10.20
C ILE A 39 -13.45 -0.61 -10.52
N SER A 40 -12.18 -0.84 -10.87
CA SER A 40 -11.26 0.28 -11.10
C SER A 40 -11.66 1.12 -12.30
N LEU A 41 -12.10 0.51 -13.40
CA LEU A 41 -12.57 1.23 -14.59
C LEU A 41 -13.83 2.03 -14.28
N THR A 42 -14.82 1.42 -13.63
CA THR A 42 -16.07 2.08 -13.24
C THR A 42 -15.79 3.28 -12.33
N LEU A 43 -14.96 3.10 -11.29
CA LEU A 43 -14.63 4.18 -10.38
C LEU A 43 -13.81 5.29 -11.04
N LEU A 44 -12.87 4.97 -11.93
CA LEU A 44 -12.11 5.99 -12.69
C LEU A 44 -13.02 6.83 -13.57
N ILE A 45 -14.02 6.23 -14.24
CA ILE A 45 -14.99 6.96 -15.07
C ILE A 45 -15.90 7.82 -14.19
N LEU A 46 -16.53 7.24 -13.18
CA LEU A 46 -17.48 7.95 -12.32
C LEU A 46 -16.83 9.08 -11.51
N LEU A 47 -15.61 8.86 -11.03
CA LEU A 47 -14.88 9.84 -10.22
C LEU A 47 -14.02 10.79 -11.06
N SER A 48 -14.00 10.67 -12.40
CA SER A 48 -13.16 11.53 -13.27
C SER A 48 -13.37 13.03 -13.05
N PRO A 49 -14.60 13.59 -12.87
CA PRO A 49 -14.78 15.01 -12.57
C PRO A 49 -14.17 15.38 -11.20
N LEU A 50 -14.34 14.51 -10.19
CA LEU A 50 -13.75 14.72 -8.86
C LEU A 50 -12.22 14.68 -8.91
N LEU A 51 -11.64 13.73 -9.65
CA LEU A 51 -10.19 13.61 -9.82
C LEU A 51 -9.61 14.88 -10.46
N LEU A 52 -10.29 15.45 -11.44
CA LEU A 52 -9.91 16.72 -12.08
C LEU A 52 -9.98 17.88 -11.09
N LEU A 53 -11.07 18.02 -10.33
CA LEU A 53 -11.22 19.05 -9.31
C LEU A 53 -10.14 18.96 -8.23
N ILE A 54 -9.82 17.76 -7.75
CA ILE A 54 -8.73 17.53 -6.80
C ILE A 54 -7.38 17.96 -7.40
N ALA A 55 -7.09 17.59 -8.65
CA ALA A 55 -5.86 17.97 -9.32
C ALA A 55 -5.69 19.50 -9.43
N ILE A 56 -6.76 20.21 -9.77
CA ILE A 56 -6.79 21.68 -9.81
C ILE A 56 -6.57 22.26 -8.40
N ALA A 57 -7.28 21.76 -7.39
CA ALA A 57 -7.11 22.22 -6.00
C ALA A 57 -5.69 22.07 -5.50
N ILE A 58 -5.02 20.96 -5.81
CA ILE A 58 -3.61 20.72 -5.42
C ILE A 58 -2.68 21.73 -6.11
N GLN A 59 -2.91 22.06 -7.39
CA GLN A 59 -2.07 23.01 -8.12
C GLN A 59 -2.26 24.45 -7.61
N LEU A 60 -3.48 24.80 -7.17
CA LEU A 60 -3.77 26.10 -6.56
C LEU A 60 -3.19 26.23 -5.14
N ASP A 61 -3.11 25.13 -4.38
CA ASP A 61 -2.59 25.10 -3.00
C ASP A 61 -1.04 25.18 -2.95
N SER A 62 -0.35 24.54 -3.90
CA SER A 62 1.10 24.55 -3.95
C SER A 62 1.63 24.23 -5.36
N PRO A 63 2.79 24.81 -5.78
CA PRO A 63 3.35 24.57 -7.11
C PRO A 63 3.85 23.12 -7.29
N GLY A 64 3.78 22.60 -8.52
CA GLY A 64 4.29 21.28 -8.92
C GLY A 64 3.21 20.30 -9.37
N SER A 65 3.59 19.10 -9.80
CA SER A 65 2.66 18.07 -10.29
C SER A 65 1.59 17.71 -9.27
N PRO A 66 0.31 17.59 -9.61
CA PRO A 66 -0.73 17.11 -8.70
C PRO A 66 -0.60 15.62 -8.38
N ILE A 67 0.09 14.84 -9.23
CA ILE A 67 0.35 13.43 -9.00
C ILE A 67 1.76 13.25 -8.44
N PHE A 68 1.85 12.56 -7.32
CA PHE A 68 3.08 12.05 -6.74
C PHE A 68 3.24 10.58 -7.15
N SER A 69 4.47 10.22 -7.52
CA SER A 69 4.82 8.85 -7.85
C SER A 69 6.02 8.38 -7.03
N GLN A 70 5.97 7.14 -6.57
CA GLN A 70 7.03 6.54 -5.74
C GLN A 70 7.14 5.05 -6.07
N THR A 71 8.38 4.55 -6.11
CA THR A 71 8.60 3.13 -6.30
C THR A 71 8.15 2.35 -5.08
N ARG A 72 7.36 1.30 -5.30
CA ARG A 72 6.93 0.31 -4.31
C ARG A 72 7.28 -1.08 -4.78
N VAL A 73 7.30 -2.03 -3.84
CA VAL A 73 7.53 -3.44 -4.13
C VAL A 73 6.20 -4.18 -4.12
N GLY A 74 6.00 -5.02 -5.12
CA GLY A 74 4.80 -5.83 -5.24
C GLY A 74 5.04 -7.16 -5.90
N CYS A 75 3.98 -7.97 -6.01
CA CYS A 75 3.95 -9.25 -6.66
C CYS A 75 3.13 -9.17 -7.96
N LYS A 76 3.68 -9.69 -9.06
CA LYS A 76 2.95 -9.88 -10.31
C LYS A 76 2.81 -11.36 -10.65
N LEU A 77 1.64 -11.71 -11.17
CA LEU A 77 1.43 -13.01 -11.78
C LEU A 77 1.87 -12.94 -13.24
N ARG A 78 2.79 -13.83 -13.63
CA ARG A 78 3.23 -13.96 -15.02
C ARG A 78 2.85 -15.34 -15.54
N TRP A 79 2.28 -15.35 -16.73
CA TRP A 79 2.04 -16.57 -17.47
C TRP A 79 3.35 -17.09 -18.07
N LYS A 80 3.73 -18.32 -17.75
CA LYS A 80 4.88 -19.01 -18.34
C LYS A 80 4.41 -20.34 -18.95
N GLY A 81 4.04 -20.29 -20.22
CA GLY A 81 3.64 -21.47 -20.98
C GLY A 81 2.37 -22.16 -20.50
N PHE A 82 2.45 -23.00 -19.49
CA PHE A 82 1.29 -23.77 -18.96
C PHE A 82 0.97 -23.46 -17.49
N SER A 83 1.72 -22.55 -16.86
CA SER A 83 1.50 -22.21 -15.44
C SER A 83 1.65 -20.72 -15.19
N TYR A 84 1.02 -20.23 -14.10
CA TYR A 84 1.29 -18.90 -13.56
C TYR A 84 2.43 -18.96 -12.56
N THR A 85 3.37 -18.03 -12.68
CA THR A 85 4.43 -17.83 -11.70
C THR A 85 4.27 -16.48 -11.03
N LYS A 86 4.66 -16.42 -9.76
CA LYS A 86 4.72 -15.17 -8.99
C LYS A 86 6.12 -14.55 -9.13
N GLU A 87 6.16 -13.25 -9.36
CA GLU A 87 7.40 -12.51 -9.46
C GLU A 87 7.31 -11.25 -8.60
N ILE A 88 8.28 -11.06 -7.69
CA ILE A 88 8.40 -9.80 -6.94
C ILE A 88 9.02 -8.78 -7.88
N VAL A 89 8.33 -7.65 -8.05
CA VAL A 89 8.76 -6.59 -8.95
C VAL A 89 8.56 -5.21 -8.31
N PRO A 90 9.48 -4.27 -8.53
CA PRO A 90 9.19 -2.87 -8.24
C PRO A 90 8.20 -2.32 -9.28
N PHE A 91 7.32 -1.42 -8.83
CA PHE A 91 6.39 -0.72 -9.71
C PHE A 91 6.20 0.72 -9.26
N MET A 92 5.73 1.59 -10.17
CA MET A 92 5.40 2.98 -9.87
C MET A 92 4.02 3.07 -9.23
N PHE A 93 3.98 3.47 -7.99
CA PHE A 93 2.78 3.70 -7.20
C PHE A 93 2.35 5.15 -7.31
N TYR A 94 1.09 5.42 -7.63
CA TYR A 94 0.56 6.75 -7.83
C TYR A 94 -0.36 7.18 -6.71
N LYS A 95 -0.25 8.46 -6.29
CA LYS A 95 -1.21 9.10 -5.40
C LYS A 95 -1.31 10.58 -5.70
N PHE A 96 -2.34 11.25 -5.24
CA PHE A 96 -2.34 12.70 -5.24
C PHE A 96 -1.28 13.24 -4.29
N ARG A 97 -0.66 14.34 -4.71
CA ARG A 97 0.32 15.02 -3.87
C ARG A 97 -0.38 15.68 -2.67
N SER A 98 0.00 15.27 -1.48
CA SER A 98 -0.50 15.79 -0.20
C SER A 98 0.55 16.55 0.61
N MET A 99 1.78 16.65 0.09
CA MET A 99 2.91 17.33 0.71
C MET A 99 3.53 18.35 -0.26
N TYR A 100 4.24 19.31 0.28
CA TYR A 100 5.01 20.26 -0.54
C TYR A 100 6.00 19.52 -1.43
N TYR A 101 6.23 20.07 -2.62
CA TYR A 101 7.12 19.45 -3.61
C TYR A 101 8.56 19.44 -3.11
N ARG A 102 9.24 18.29 -3.21
CA ARG A 102 10.61 18.06 -2.73
C ARG A 102 10.81 18.24 -1.22
N SER A 103 9.79 17.96 -0.42
CA SER A 103 9.94 17.93 1.03
C SER A 103 10.92 16.83 1.47
N ASP A 104 11.68 17.10 2.55
CA ASP A 104 12.65 16.14 3.09
C ASP A 104 11.97 14.88 3.62
N GLU A 105 12.47 13.72 3.21
CA GLU A 105 11.97 12.41 3.62
C GLU A 105 12.79 11.77 4.76
N THR A 106 13.88 12.41 5.21
CA THR A 106 14.85 11.80 6.13
C THR A 106 14.18 11.38 7.43
N ILE A 107 13.47 12.30 8.08
CA ILE A 107 12.77 12.05 9.35
C ILE A 107 11.75 10.91 9.20
N HIS A 108 11.04 10.89 8.08
CA HIS A 108 10.05 9.84 7.82
C HIS A 108 10.69 8.46 7.64
N LYS A 109 11.85 8.39 6.98
CA LYS A 109 12.61 7.15 6.82
C LYS A 109 13.13 6.63 8.16
N GLU A 110 13.66 7.53 9.00
CA GLU A 110 14.13 7.16 10.35
C GLU A 110 12.98 6.72 11.24
N PHE A 111 11.86 7.44 11.22
CA PHE A 111 10.65 7.07 11.95
C PHE A 111 10.12 5.70 11.51
N THR A 112 10.08 5.44 10.19
CA THR A 112 9.65 4.14 9.68
C THR A 112 10.59 3.01 10.12
N LYS A 113 11.91 3.24 10.17
CA LYS A 113 12.86 2.26 10.69
C LYS A 113 12.63 1.96 12.17
N ALA A 114 12.47 3.01 13.00
CA ALA A 114 12.18 2.85 14.42
C ALA A 114 10.88 2.07 14.65
N TYR A 115 9.85 2.34 13.85
CA TYR A 115 8.60 1.61 13.87
C TYR A 115 8.77 0.10 13.57
N LEU A 116 9.56 -0.23 12.53
CA LEU A 116 9.80 -1.61 12.12
C LEU A 116 10.49 -2.46 13.21
N ILE A 117 11.30 -1.84 14.05
CA ILE A 117 12.01 -2.51 15.16
C ILE A 117 11.33 -2.30 16.52
N ASN A 118 10.08 -1.75 16.53
CA ASN A 118 9.31 -1.42 17.74
C ASN A 118 10.08 -0.50 18.74
N ASP A 119 10.94 0.40 18.24
CA ASP A 119 11.65 1.39 19.06
C ASP A 119 10.75 2.59 19.36
N LEU A 120 9.89 2.46 20.38
CA LEU A 120 8.97 3.52 20.81
C LEU A 120 9.71 4.77 21.28
N SER A 121 10.90 4.62 21.87
CA SER A 121 11.70 5.76 22.34
C SER A 121 12.29 6.55 21.17
N GLY A 122 12.83 5.91 20.16
CA GLY A 122 13.29 6.52 18.93
C GLY A 122 12.16 7.23 18.18
N MET A 123 10.98 6.59 18.08
CA MET A 123 9.81 7.21 17.48
C MET A 123 9.37 8.47 18.23
N ALA A 124 9.32 8.43 19.57
CA ALA A 124 8.94 9.58 20.39
C ALA A 124 9.92 10.76 20.24
N GLN A 125 11.22 10.49 20.14
CA GLN A 125 12.24 11.52 19.88
C GLN A 125 12.08 12.17 18.50
N LEU A 126 11.85 11.35 17.46
CA LEU A 126 11.70 11.84 16.08
C LEU A 126 10.45 12.70 15.87
N GLN A 127 9.37 12.43 16.57
CA GLN A 127 8.14 13.24 16.52
C GLN A 127 8.04 14.34 17.58
N GLN A 128 9.07 14.49 18.45
CA GLN A 128 9.12 15.45 19.55
C GLN A 128 7.92 15.36 20.51
N GLY A 129 7.43 14.15 20.76
CA GLY A 129 6.29 13.91 21.62
C GLY A 129 6.00 12.43 21.81
N PRO A 130 5.08 12.08 22.73
CA PRO A 130 4.73 10.70 22.98
C PRO A 130 4.14 10.04 21.71
N VAL A 131 4.41 8.76 21.57
CA VAL A 131 3.73 7.95 20.54
C VAL A 131 2.32 7.70 21.02
N GLU A 132 1.33 8.29 20.33
CA GLU A 132 -0.09 8.10 20.68
C GLU A 132 -0.52 6.69 20.32
N GLU A 133 -1.19 6.02 21.25
CA GLU A 133 -1.78 4.70 21.02
C GLU A 133 -2.76 4.78 19.84
N GLY A 134 -2.56 3.96 18.83
CA GLY A 134 -3.34 3.98 17.59
C GLY A 134 -2.87 4.92 16.47
N ASN A 135 -1.78 5.68 16.67
CA ASN A 135 -1.17 6.54 15.65
C ASN A 135 0.31 6.19 15.38
N GLU A 136 0.72 4.99 15.69
CA GLU A 136 2.11 4.53 15.61
C GLU A 136 2.72 4.62 14.20
N PHE A 137 1.88 4.71 13.16
CA PHE A 137 2.31 4.81 11.76
C PHE A 137 2.54 6.23 11.24
N LYS A 138 2.17 7.26 11.99
CA LYS A 138 2.15 8.63 11.47
C LYS A 138 2.96 9.56 12.37
N LEU A 139 3.80 10.36 11.74
CA LEU A 139 4.39 11.51 12.40
C LEU A 139 3.30 12.52 12.77
N ASN A 140 3.21 12.87 14.06
CA ASN A 140 2.35 13.94 14.53
C ASN A 140 2.90 15.29 14.04
N HIS A 141 2.02 16.20 13.61
CA HIS A 141 2.37 17.55 13.17
C HIS A 141 3.40 17.65 12.03
N ASP A 142 3.18 16.87 10.96
CA ASP A 142 4.03 16.91 9.77
C ASP A 142 3.82 18.21 8.96
N ASN A 143 4.72 19.20 9.15
CA ASN A 143 4.67 20.51 8.47
C ASN A 143 4.84 20.42 6.94
N ARG A 144 5.17 19.27 6.40
CA ARG A 144 5.28 19.03 4.96
C ARG A 144 3.92 18.90 4.30
N ILE A 145 2.86 18.67 5.07
CA ILE A 145 1.50 18.45 4.56
C ILE A 145 0.88 19.80 4.18
N THR A 146 0.40 19.91 2.93
CA THR A 146 -0.31 21.11 2.46
C THR A 146 -1.74 21.18 3.02
N LYS A 147 -2.41 22.34 2.90
CA LYS A 147 -3.78 22.51 3.40
C LYS A 147 -4.75 21.55 2.71
N VAL A 148 -4.71 21.50 1.37
CA VAL A 148 -5.50 20.54 0.58
C VAL A 148 -5.04 19.12 0.89
N GLY A 149 -3.73 18.88 1.04
CA GLY A 149 -3.17 17.58 1.39
C GLY A 149 -3.72 17.01 2.70
N LYS A 150 -3.96 17.85 3.72
CA LYS A 150 -4.57 17.43 4.98
C LYS A 150 -5.99 16.89 4.77
N ILE A 151 -6.79 17.56 3.94
CA ILE A 151 -8.15 17.11 3.62
C ILE A 151 -8.09 15.77 2.86
N LEU A 152 -7.23 15.67 1.85
CA LEU A 152 -7.07 14.46 1.04
C LEU A 152 -6.67 13.25 1.88
N ARG A 153 -5.71 13.40 2.80
CA ARG A 153 -5.26 12.33 3.69
C ARG A 153 -6.34 11.90 4.69
N ASN A 154 -7.07 12.86 5.25
CA ASN A 154 -8.16 12.56 6.19
C ASN A 154 -9.34 11.85 5.53
N THR A 155 -9.51 12.02 4.22
CA THR A 155 -10.59 11.40 3.43
C THR A 155 -10.10 10.22 2.60
N SER A 156 -8.79 9.90 2.64
CA SER A 156 -8.12 8.91 1.78
C SER A 156 -8.31 9.16 0.26
N LEU A 157 -8.73 10.36 -0.13
CA LEU A 157 -8.89 10.74 -1.54
C LEU A 157 -7.54 10.85 -2.27
N ASP A 158 -6.44 11.04 -1.53
CA ASP A 158 -5.09 11.01 -2.09
C ASP A 158 -4.73 9.64 -2.70
N GLU A 159 -5.42 8.58 -2.35
CA GLU A 159 -5.17 7.23 -2.84
C GLU A 159 -5.92 6.87 -4.13
N LEU A 160 -6.88 7.70 -4.58
CA LEU A 160 -7.67 7.41 -5.78
C LEU A 160 -6.85 7.15 -7.06
N PRO A 161 -5.70 7.82 -7.31
CA PRO A 161 -4.86 7.50 -8.48
C PRO A 161 -4.32 6.07 -8.50
N GLN A 162 -4.32 5.35 -7.38
CA GLN A 162 -3.95 3.93 -7.34
C GLN A 162 -4.94 3.03 -8.10
N LEU A 163 -6.16 3.48 -8.36
CA LEU A 163 -7.08 2.79 -9.27
C LEU A 163 -6.46 2.58 -10.66
N TRP A 164 -5.58 3.48 -11.09
CA TRP A 164 -4.80 3.31 -12.32
C TRP A 164 -3.77 2.17 -12.19
N ASN A 165 -3.12 2.02 -11.02
CA ASN A 165 -2.24 0.89 -10.76
C ASN A 165 -3.02 -0.44 -10.79
N VAL A 166 -4.25 -0.44 -10.24
CA VAL A 166 -5.13 -1.61 -10.29
C VAL A 166 -5.51 -1.94 -11.74
N LEU A 167 -5.94 -0.95 -12.51
CA LEU A 167 -6.33 -1.13 -13.91
C LEU A 167 -5.17 -1.67 -14.77
N LYS A 168 -3.95 -1.18 -14.54
CA LYS A 168 -2.72 -1.68 -15.19
C LYS A 168 -2.34 -3.12 -14.76
N GLY A 169 -2.79 -3.58 -13.59
CA GLY A 169 -2.39 -4.86 -12.99
C GLY A 169 -1.10 -4.81 -12.19
N ASP A 170 -0.65 -3.62 -11.79
CA ASP A 170 0.42 -3.44 -10.82
C ASP A 170 -0.06 -3.74 -9.40
N MET A 171 -1.37 -3.53 -9.16
CA MET A 171 -2.05 -3.77 -7.89
C MET A 171 -3.41 -4.45 -8.13
N SER A 172 -4.04 -4.86 -7.04
CA SER A 172 -5.43 -5.31 -6.95
C SER A 172 -6.25 -4.31 -6.11
N ILE A 173 -7.58 -4.40 -6.16
CA ILE A 173 -8.44 -3.68 -5.19
C ILE A 173 -8.14 -4.17 -3.79
N VAL A 174 -8.07 -5.50 -3.57
CA VAL A 174 -7.85 -6.10 -2.24
C VAL A 174 -6.52 -6.85 -2.19
N GLY A 175 -5.74 -6.59 -1.16
CA GLY A 175 -4.46 -7.26 -0.89
C GLY A 175 -3.65 -6.54 0.18
N PRO A 176 -2.51 -7.08 0.58
CA PRO A 176 -1.55 -6.38 1.42
C PRO A 176 -1.11 -5.05 0.79
N ARG A 177 -0.95 -3.99 1.60
CA ARG A 177 -0.48 -2.69 1.10
C ARG A 177 0.96 -2.80 0.60
N PRO A 178 1.33 -2.22 -0.56
CA PRO A 178 2.70 -2.27 -1.05
C PRO A 178 3.64 -1.40 -0.23
N ASP A 179 4.82 -1.93 0.12
CA ASP A 179 5.83 -1.22 0.89
C ASP A 179 6.93 -0.59 0.05
N LEU A 180 7.65 0.33 0.68
CA LEU A 180 8.82 0.97 0.11
C LEU A 180 9.98 -0.03 0.00
N PRO A 181 10.84 0.09 -1.02
CA PRO A 181 11.96 -0.82 -1.19
C PRO A 181 12.84 -0.96 0.05
N TYR A 182 13.19 0.17 0.70
CA TYR A 182 14.02 0.17 1.89
C TYR A 182 13.34 -0.49 3.12
N VAL A 183 12.00 -0.53 3.16
CA VAL A 183 11.22 -1.25 4.18
C VAL A 183 11.34 -2.75 3.95
N VAL A 184 11.20 -3.17 2.69
CA VAL A 184 11.31 -4.59 2.31
C VAL A 184 12.74 -5.12 2.53
N GLU A 185 13.77 -4.29 2.41
CA GLU A 185 15.15 -4.64 2.73
C GLU A 185 15.35 -5.00 4.22
N LEU A 186 14.50 -4.44 5.09
CA LEU A 186 14.52 -4.68 6.54
C LEU A 186 13.61 -5.85 6.95
N TYR A 187 12.91 -6.48 6.01
CA TYR A 187 12.02 -7.60 6.30
C TYR A 187 12.77 -8.80 6.86
N GLU A 188 12.21 -9.39 7.91
CA GLU A 188 12.57 -10.72 8.34
C GLU A 188 12.09 -11.80 7.36
N PRO A 189 12.62 -13.02 7.37
CA PRO A 189 12.23 -14.07 6.42
C PRO A 189 10.72 -14.35 6.38
N TRP A 190 10.04 -14.30 7.52
CA TRP A 190 8.59 -14.55 7.57
C TRP A 190 7.76 -13.36 7.05
N HIS A 191 8.25 -12.11 7.17
CA HIS A 191 7.63 -10.93 6.57
C HIS A 191 7.57 -11.01 5.04
N MET A 192 8.57 -11.67 4.41
CA MET A 192 8.62 -11.83 2.96
C MET A 192 7.41 -12.57 2.38
N GLN A 193 6.71 -13.39 3.20
CA GLN A 193 5.49 -14.08 2.77
C GLN A 193 4.38 -13.10 2.39
N ARG A 194 4.39 -11.87 2.93
CA ARG A 194 3.48 -10.78 2.54
C ARG A 194 3.56 -10.43 1.05
N LEU A 195 4.71 -10.66 0.42
CA LEU A 195 4.92 -10.44 -1.01
C LEU A 195 4.52 -11.66 -1.86
N SER A 196 3.88 -12.67 -1.29
CA SER A 196 3.44 -13.86 -2.02
C SER A 196 2.10 -13.69 -2.75
N THR A 197 1.47 -12.54 -2.68
CA THR A 197 0.24 -12.19 -3.41
C THR A 197 0.31 -10.79 -3.99
N ILE A 198 -0.65 -10.44 -4.87
CA ILE A 198 -0.74 -9.09 -5.46
C ILE A 198 -1.11 -8.09 -4.36
N GLN A 199 -0.37 -6.96 -4.30
CA GLN A 199 -0.63 -5.89 -3.35
C GLN A 199 -1.93 -5.15 -3.67
N GLY A 200 -2.62 -4.68 -2.60
CA GLY A 200 -3.94 -4.07 -2.70
C GLY A 200 -3.99 -2.58 -2.44
N LEU A 201 -5.05 -1.95 -2.96
CA LEU A 201 -5.48 -0.60 -2.60
C LEU A 201 -6.09 -0.61 -1.20
N THR A 202 -6.90 -1.61 -0.87
CA THR A 202 -7.41 -1.93 0.46
C THR A 202 -7.03 -3.35 0.86
N GLY A 203 -7.13 -3.70 2.14
CA GLY A 203 -6.75 -5.01 2.65
C GLY A 203 -7.38 -5.33 3.99
N LEU A 204 -7.21 -6.57 4.45
CA LEU A 204 -7.81 -7.04 5.70
C LEU A 204 -7.36 -6.16 6.88
N TRP A 205 -6.05 -5.93 7.01
CA TRP A 205 -5.50 -5.06 8.04
C TRP A 205 -6.11 -3.65 8.01
N GLN A 206 -6.27 -3.07 6.81
CA GLN A 206 -6.80 -1.70 6.66
C GLN A 206 -8.25 -1.57 7.13
N VAL A 207 -9.05 -2.64 7.13
CA VAL A 207 -10.45 -2.62 7.54
C VAL A 207 -10.70 -3.21 8.93
N THR A 208 -9.67 -3.79 9.60
CA THR A 208 -9.82 -4.43 10.92
C THR A 208 -8.96 -3.79 12.01
N ALA A 209 -7.69 -3.46 11.73
CA ALA A 209 -6.71 -3.09 12.76
C ALA A 209 -5.92 -1.81 12.42
N ARG A 210 -6.49 -0.92 11.62
CA ARG A 210 -5.79 0.21 10.94
C ARG A 210 -5.02 1.16 11.86
N ASN A 211 -5.36 1.26 13.13
CA ASN A 211 -4.88 2.36 13.99
C ASN A 211 -4.11 1.94 15.24
N SER A 212 -3.95 0.66 15.55
CA SER A 212 -3.41 0.26 16.85
C SER A 212 -2.69 -1.08 16.83
N CYS A 213 -1.69 -1.26 15.95
CA CYS A 213 -0.96 -2.51 16.00
C CYS A 213 0.52 -2.32 15.66
N SER A 214 1.36 -3.13 16.29
CA SER A 214 2.76 -3.26 15.91
C SER A 214 2.89 -3.76 14.46
N PHE A 215 4.06 -3.56 13.89
CA PHE A 215 4.35 -4.02 12.53
C PHE A 215 4.10 -5.53 12.37
N ASP A 216 4.45 -6.32 13.36
CA ASP A 216 4.24 -7.78 13.35
C ASP A 216 2.76 -8.16 13.27
N VAL A 217 1.89 -7.48 14.01
CA VAL A 217 0.43 -7.71 13.96
C VAL A 217 -0.13 -7.34 12.59
N LEU A 218 0.37 -6.26 11.99
CA LEU A 218 0.02 -5.88 10.61
C LEU A 218 0.39 -7.03 9.65
N ILE A 219 1.64 -7.49 9.69
CA ILE A 219 2.11 -8.58 8.83
C ILE A 219 1.28 -9.83 9.06
N GLN A 220 1.04 -10.23 10.32
CA GLN A 220 0.23 -11.40 10.63
C GLN A 220 -1.18 -11.31 10.04
N THR A 221 -1.82 -10.15 10.15
CA THR A 221 -3.15 -9.92 9.55
C THR A 221 -3.13 -10.04 8.02
N ASP A 222 -2.06 -9.55 7.38
CA ASP A 222 -1.89 -9.71 5.94
C ASP A 222 -1.63 -11.17 5.54
N LEU A 223 -0.91 -11.95 6.37
CA LEU A 223 -0.73 -13.39 6.16
C LEU A 223 -2.04 -14.15 6.35
N ASP A 224 -2.87 -13.76 7.31
CA ASP A 224 -4.21 -14.34 7.50
C ASP A 224 -5.09 -14.12 6.27
N TYR A 225 -5.04 -12.92 5.66
CA TYR A 225 -5.70 -12.68 4.38
C TYR A 225 -5.14 -13.60 3.28
N ILE A 226 -3.82 -13.71 3.15
CA ILE A 226 -3.17 -14.52 2.11
C ILE A 226 -3.56 -15.99 2.21
N ASN A 227 -3.64 -16.52 3.42
CA ASN A 227 -4.01 -17.91 3.68
C ASN A 227 -5.49 -18.19 3.38
N ASN A 228 -6.36 -17.19 3.60
CA ASN A 228 -7.82 -17.31 3.46
C ASN A 228 -8.39 -16.60 2.22
N GLN A 229 -7.57 -16.26 1.22
CA GLN A 229 -7.98 -15.57 0.01
C GLN A 229 -9.16 -16.28 -0.69
N SER A 230 -10.22 -15.50 -0.92
CA SER A 230 -11.38 -15.91 -1.70
C SER A 230 -12.10 -14.67 -2.23
N ILE A 231 -12.85 -14.81 -3.33
CA ILE A 231 -13.68 -13.71 -3.87
C ILE A 231 -14.67 -13.19 -2.82
N TRP A 232 -15.20 -14.08 -1.98
CA TRP A 232 -16.12 -13.69 -0.92
C TRP A 232 -15.44 -12.83 0.16
N LEU A 233 -14.22 -13.17 0.54
CA LEU A 233 -13.42 -12.34 1.47
C LEU A 233 -13.08 -10.99 0.85
N ASP A 234 -12.70 -10.96 -0.43
CA ASP A 234 -12.43 -9.72 -1.16
C ASP A 234 -13.66 -8.80 -1.17
N ILE A 235 -14.84 -9.33 -1.49
CA ILE A 235 -16.10 -8.56 -1.46
C ILE A 235 -16.38 -8.01 -0.05
N LYS A 236 -16.20 -8.83 0.99
CA LYS A 236 -16.38 -8.35 2.38
C LYS A 236 -15.45 -7.19 2.73
N ILE A 237 -14.19 -7.27 2.32
CA ILE A 237 -13.20 -6.20 2.55
C ILE A 237 -13.60 -4.94 1.77
N ILE A 238 -13.98 -5.07 0.50
CA ILE A 238 -14.45 -3.94 -0.33
C ILE A 238 -15.64 -3.24 0.34
N LEU A 239 -16.63 -3.99 0.82
CA LEU A 239 -17.81 -3.41 1.47
C LEU A 239 -17.50 -2.75 2.81
N LYS A 240 -16.48 -3.23 3.53
CA LYS A 240 -16.03 -2.61 4.79
C LYS A 240 -15.16 -1.36 4.58
N THR A 241 -14.50 -1.23 3.43
CA THR A 241 -13.54 -0.15 3.17
C THR A 241 -14.12 1.26 3.34
N PRO A 242 -15.32 1.61 2.81
CA PRO A 242 -15.90 2.92 3.05
C PRO A 242 -16.08 3.24 4.54
N PHE A 243 -16.57 2.29 5.33
CA PHE A 243 -16.76 2.48 6.78
C PHE A 243 -15.43 2.71 7.49
N ALA A 244 -14.40 1.93 7.16
CA ALA A 244 -13.06 2.10 7.71
C ALA A 244 -12.42 3.47 7.35
N VAL A 245 -12.75 4.04 6.19
CA VAL A 245 -12.32 5.39 5.80
C VAL A 245 -13.09 6.46 6.58
N PHE A 246 -14.39 6.27 6.82
CA PHE A 246 -15.20 7.25 7.58
C PHE A 246 -14.88 7.23 9.07
N ASP A 247 -14.56 6.09 9.66
CA ASP A 247 -14.22 5.94 11.08
C ASP A 247 -12.92 6.69 11.45
N GLN A 248 -12.07 6.99 10.49
CA GLN A 248 -10.87 7.84 10.68
C GLN A 248 -11.18 9.31 10.99
N LYS A 249 -12.39 9.79 10.76
CA LYS A 249 -12.80 11.19 11.01
C LYS A 249 -13.11 11.47 12.47
N GLY A 250 -13.17 10.45 13.32
CA GLY A 250 -13.54 10.56 14.74
C GLY A 250 -12.36 10.56 15.71
N LYS A 251 -11.10 10.58 15.22
CA LYS A 251 -9.90 10.59 16.10
C LYS A 251 -8.90 11.63 15.63
#